data_da5fff315d281570cfb6289c3acbc067
#
_entry.id   da5fff315d281570cfb6289c3acbc067
#
_cell.length_a   1.000
_cell.length_b   1.000
_cell.length_c   1.000
_cell.angle_alpha   90.00
_cell.angle_beta   90.00
_cell.angle_gamma   90.00
#
_symmetry.space_group_name_H-M   'P 1'
#
loop_
_entity.id
_entity.type
_entity.pdbx_description
1 polymer ?
#
loop_
_entity_poly.entity_id
_entity_poly.type
_entity_poly.pdbx_seq_one_letter_code
_entity_poly.pdbx_strand_id
1 'polypeptide(L)'
;MTHPIPSRATAEAFSKVPDVRPGPMGQVASTPALRRRALLIAAVPPLLAPLAMTVTPRSAHAAASAVPSALNELDRAAVALLDAGETGQWMAAGQALARARKAAHSVAPLESAFVEAGGELRHFFQARNDLVADLIEAKTALSVKDRRWMSSAAVQIAARAGELSQPFSARSGALLPQVESLLYLARRMRRALVWRDDIGFRSAQDDFKRLWSALKGELASAPPDRVRVLDDALVSISSSTSTADIRRLYAAVQQLRDFAGGR
;
A
#
# COMPACT_ATOMS: atom_id res chain seq x y z
N MET A 1 20.86 50.26 -17.14
CA MET A 1 19.92 49.56 -18.03
C MET A 1 18.83 48.98 -17.16
N THR A 2 17.72 49.71 -17.08
CA THR A 2 16.57 49.41 -16.21
C THR A 2 15.54 48.62 -17.02
N HIS A 3 15.25 47.39 -16.60
CA HIS A 3 14.16 46.59 -17.19
C HIS A 3 12.81 47.02 -16.61
N PRO A 4 11.77 47.19 -17.43
CA PRO A 4 10.44 47.56 -16.97
C PRO A 4 9.71 46.32 -16.41
N ILE A 5 8.98 46.56 -15.31
CA ILE A 5 8.07 45.62 -14.64
C ILE A 5 6.77 45.53 -15.49
N PRO A 6 6.27 44.37 -15.86
CA PRO A 6 4.97 44.27 -16.55
C PRO A 6 3.80 44.54 -15.61
N SER A 7 2.89 45.36 -16.10
CA SER A 7 1.67 45.87 -15.48
C SER A 7 0.65 44.77 -15.17
N ARG A 8 0.00 44.98 -14.05
CA ARG A 8 -1.09 44.19 -13.43
C ARG A 8 -2.42 44.51 -14.12
N ALA A 9 -2.73 43.84 -15.21
CA ALA A 9 -4.05 43.94 -15.85
C ALA A 9 -4.30 42.66 -16.69
N THR A 10 -4.88 41.61 -16.09
CA THR A 10 -5.75 40.59 -16.70
C THR A 10 -6.12 39.54 -15.64
N ALA A 11 -6.98 39.92 -14.69
CA ALA A 11 -7.58 38.99 -13.72
C ALA A 11 -9.08 39.29 -13.58
N GLU A 12 -9.81 39.32 -14.69
CA GLU A 12 -11.27 39.37 -14.70
C GLU A 12 -11.81 38.67 -15.95
N ALA A 13 -11.80 37.35 -15.99
CA ALA A 13 -12.62 36.60 -16.95
C ALA A 13 -12.63 35.11 -16.60
N PHE A 14 -13.10 34.69 -15.43
CA PHE A 14 -13.57 33.32 -15.21
C PHE A 14 -14.51 33.30 -14.00
N SER A 15 -15.69 33.91 -14.15
CA SER A 15 -16.80 33.72 -13.24
C SER A 15 -18.08 33.59 -14.06
N LYS A 16 -18.31 32.39 -14.61
CA LYS A 16 -19.65 31.95 -15.05
C LYS A 16 -19.73 30.44 -14.83
N VAL A 17 -20.10 30.05 -13.62
CA VAL A 17 -20.58 28.71 -13.30
C VAL A 17 -22.04 28.66 -13.77
N PRO A 18 -22.45 27.73 -14.66
CA PRO A 18 -23.84 27.57 -15.01
C PRO A 18 -24.62 26.97 -13.84
N ASP A 19 -25.72 27.65 -13.51
CA ASP A 19 -26.71 27.27 -12.51
C ASP A 19 -27.44 25.98 -12.97
N VAL A 20 -27.07 24.83 -12.38
CA VAL A 20 -27.73 23.55 -12.63
C VAL A 20 -28.92 23.44 -11.68
N ARG A 21 -30.12 23.71 -12.19
CA ARG A 21 -31.39 23.48 -11.50
C ARG A 21 -31.60 21.98 -11.25
N PRO A 22 -32.00 21.56 -10.04
CA PRO A 22 -32.37 20.18 -9.78
C PRO A 22 -33.69 19.83 -10.45
N GLY A 23 -33.67 18.80 -11.29
CA GLY A 23 -34.89 18.23 -11.89
C GLY A 23 -35.72 17.44 -10.87
N PRO A 24 -37.01 17.23 -11.12
CA PRO A 24 -37.96 16.66 -10.15
C PRO A 24 -37.69 15.18 -9.91
N MET A 25 -37.76 14.79 -8.64
CA MET A 25 -37.69 13.40 -8.17
C MET A 25 -38.79 12.54 -8.81
N GLY A 26 -38.34 11.57 -9.61
CA GLY A 26 -39.19 10.51 -10.13
C GLY A 26 -39.60 9.55 -8.99
N GLN A 27 -40.90 9.36 -8.82
CA GLN A 27 -41.53 8.42 -7.90
C GLN A 27 -41.05 6.98 -8.21
N VAL A 28 -40.51 6.30 -7.22
CA VAL A 28 -40.17 4.88 -7.29
C VAL A 28 -41.42 4.07 -7.10
N ALA A 29 -41.82 3.36 -8.14
CA ALA A 29 -42.97 2.46 -8.16
C ALA A 29 -42.73 1.23 -7.25
N SER A 30 -43.76 0.93 -6.47
CA SER A 30 -43.87 -0.20 -5.57
C SER A 30 -43.81 -1.55 -6.30
N THR A 31 -42.97 -2.46 -5.83
CA THR A 31 -42.91 -3.87 -6.27
C THR A 31 -44.06 -4.71 -5.68
N PRO A 32 -44.66 -5.60 -6.47
CA PRO A 32 -45.68 -6.54 -5.96
C PRO A 32 -45.09 -7.89 -5.49
N ALA A 33 -45.58 -8.26 -4.35
CA ALA A 33 -45.95 -9.59 -3.86
C ALA A 33 -45.12 -10.82 -4.26
N LEU A 34 -44.41 -11.36 -3.27
CA LEU A 34 -43.90 -12.70 -3.16
C LEU A 34 -45.02 -13.78 -3.21
N ARG A 35 -45.09 -14.57 -4.25
CA ARG A 35 -45.87 -15.82 -4.30
C ARG A 35 -45.17 -16.90 -3.48
N ARG A 36 -45.79 -17.30 -2.39
CA ARG A 36 -45.52 -18.53 -1.64
C ARG A 36 -45.83 -19.75 -2.53
N ARG A 37 -44.82 -20.54 -2.85
CA ARG A 37 -45.01 -21.94 -3.33
C ARG A 37 -44.77 -22.89 -2.17
N ALA A 38 -45.84 -23.51 -1.71
CA ALA A 38 -45.79 -24.63 -0.82
C ALA A 38 -45.21 -25.87 -1.58
N LEU A 39 -44.18 -26.47 -1.05
CA LEU A 39 -43.62 -27.72 -1.51
C LEU A 39 -44.02 -28.83 -0.54
N LEU A 40 -44.73 -29.81 -1.09
CA LEU A 40 -45.19 -31.04 -0.46
C LEU A 40 -43.98 -31.83 0.09
N ILE A 41 -44.05 -32.17 1.36
CA ILE A 41 -43.13 -33.10 2.03
C ILE A 41 -43.60 -34.52 1.71
N ALA A 42 -42.84 -35.23 0.90
CA ALA A 42 -42.98 -36.68 0.76
C ALA A 42 -42.11 -37.38 1.81
N ALA A 43 -42.75 -38.14 2.67
CA ALA A 43 -42.15 -38.96 3.70
C ALA A 43 -41.42 -40.16 3.09
N VAL A 44 -40.13 -40.32 3.38
CA VAL A 44 -39.33 -41.51 3.10
C VAL A 44 -38.88 -42.12 4.44
N PRO A 45 -39.02 -43.42 4.67
CA PRO A 45 -38.71 -44.07 5.95
C PRO A 45 -37.21 -44.18 6.21
N PRO A 46 -36.79 -44.24 7.49
CA PRO A 46 -35.38 -44.25 7.87
C PRO A 46 -34.81 -45.68 7.76
N LEU A 47 -33.83 -45.88 6.89
CA LEU A 47 -32.90 -47.00 6.94
C LEU A 47 -31.69 -46.58 7.76
N LEU A 48 -31.67 -47.02 9.01
CA LEU A 48 -30.55 -46.91 9.94
C LEU A 48 -29.39 -47.79 9.47
N ALA A 49 -28.29 -47.18 9.04
CA ALA A 49 -26.95 -47.76 9.04
C ALA A 49 -26.02 -46.81 9.76
N PRO A 50 -25.36 -47.19 10.87
CA PRO A 50 -24.35 -46.35 11.50
C PRO A 50 -23.03 -46.46 10.73
N LEU A 51 -22.84 -45.62 9.73
CA LEU A 51 -21.49 -45.32 9.23
C LEU A 51 -20.83 -44.36 10.25
N ALA A 52 -20.02 -44.94 11.12
CA ALA A 52 -19.08 -44.19 11.94
C ALA A 52 -18.08 -43.51 11.00
N MET A 53 -18.46 -42.33 10.50
CA MET A 53 -17.49 -41.40 9.94
C MET A 53 -16.69 -40.87 11.11
N THR A 54 -15.50 -41.42 11.31
CA THR A 54 -14.43 -40.78 12.06
C THR A 54 -14.12 -39.48 11.32
N VAL A 55 -14.80 -38.38 11.73
CA VAL A 55 -14.41 -37.04 11.41
C VAL A 55 -13.08 -36.83 12.14
N THR A 56 -11.97 -37.21 11.48
CA THR A 56 -10.67 -36.69 11.85
C THR A 56 -10.81 -35.16 11.83
N PRO A 57 -10.61 -34.46 12.96
CA PRO A 57 -10.49 -33.03 12.91
C PRO A 57 -9.27 -32.77 12.05
N ARG A 58 -9.52 -32.45 10.79
CA ARG A 58 -8.52 -31.85 9.92
C ARG A 58 -8.19 -30.56 10.63
N SER A 59 -7.14 -30.61 11.45
CA SER A 59 -6.46 -29.41 11.94
C SER A 59 -6.00 -28.68 10.69
N ALA A 60 -6.92 -27.93 10.12
CA ALA A 60 -6.57 -26.82 9.27
C ALA A 60 -5.89 -25.81 10.18
N HIS A 61 -4.63 -26.09 10.53
CA HIS A 61 -3.68 -25.03 10.76
C HIS A 61 -3.77 -24.25 9.45
N ALA A 62 -4.59 -23.20 9.48
CA ALA A 62 -4.60 -22.22 8.43
C ALA A 62 -3.13 -21.81 8.31
N ALA A 63 -2.47 -22.33 7.26
CA ALA A 63 -1.12 -21.91 6.91
C ALA A 63 -1.18 -20.40 6.95
N ALA A 64 -0.38 -19.77 7.81
CA ALA A 64 -0.34 -18.35 7.97
C ALA A 64 -0.33 -17.76 6.56
N SER A 65 -1.37 -17.01 6.20
CA SER A 65 -1.62 -16.64 4.81
C SER A 65 -0.47 -15.71 4.40
N ALA A 66 0.52 -16.26 3.72
CA ALA A 66 1.67 -15.50 3.27
C ALA A 66 1.15 -14.35 2.39
N VAL A 67 1.79 -13.18 2.48
CA VAL A 67 1.45 -12.05 1.60
C VAL A 67 1.47 -12.52 0.14
N PRO A 68 0.39 -12.30 -0.62
CA PRO A 68 0.30 -12.74 -2.01
C PRO A 68 1.46 -12.26 -2.86
N SER A 69 1.97 -13.13 -3.73
CA SER A 69 3.15 -12.83 -4.56
C SER A 69 2.97 -11.58 -5.44
N ALA A 70 1.74 -11.30 -5.87
CA ALA A 70 1.40 -10.10 -6.63
C ALA A 70 1.69 -8.80 -5.86
N LEU A 71 1.41 -8.76 -4.56
CA LEU A 71 1.67 -7.61 -3.70
C LEU A 71 3.18 -7.44 -3.44
N ASN A 72 3.90 -8.55 -3.23
CA ASN A 72 5.35 -8.52 -3.10
C ASN A 72 6.02 -8.04 -4.40
N GLU A 73 5.52 -8.46 -5.56
CA GLU A 73 6.05 -8.01 -6.86
C GLU A 73 5.73 -6.54 -7.13
N LEU A 74 4.55 -6.09 -6.73
CA LEU A 74 4.16 -4.68 -6.81
C LEU A 74 5.11 -3.79 -5.98
N ASP A 75 5.42 -4.19 -4.75
CA ASP A 75 6.36 -3.47 -3.88
C ASP A 75 7.77 -3.43 -4.48
N ARG A 76 8.29 -4.58 -4.97
CA ARG A 76 9.60 -4.63 -5.64
C ARG A 76 9.65 -3.75 -6.87
N ALA A 77 8.60 -3.77 -7.68
CA ALA A 77 8.51 -2.95 -8.88
C ALA A 77 8.46 -1.45 -8.54
N ALA A 78 7.77 -1.07 -7.47
CA ALA A 78 7.72 0.31 -6.98
C ALA A 78 9.11 0.78 -6.49
N VAL A 79 9.86 -0.05 -5.77
CA VAL A 79 11.24 0.26 -5.36
C VAL A 79 12.15 0.43 -6.57
N ALA A 80 12.07 -0.47 -7.56
CA ALA A 80 12.86 -0.36 -8.79
C ALA A 80 12.49 0.91 -9.59
N LEU A 81 11.20 1.30 -9.58
CA LEU A 81 10.72 2.52 -10.21
C LEU A 81 11.28 3.76 -9.50
N LEU A 82 11.33 3.75 -8.16
CA LEU A 82 11.93 4.82 -7.36
C LEU A 82 13.41 4.98 -7.69
N ASP A 83 14.18 3.88 -7.67
CA ASP A 83 15.61 3.89 -7.97
C ASP A 83 15.90 4.42 -9.37
N ALA A 84 15.17 3.93 -10.37
CA ALA A 84 15.33 4.35 -11.75
C ALA A 84 14.90 5.81 -11.97
N GLY A 85 13.81 6.25 -11.31
CA GLY A 85 13.34 7.63 -11.34
C GLY A 85 14.35 8.60 -10.75
N GLU A 86 14.92 8.30 -9.59
CA GLU A 86 15.92 9.13 -8.93
C GLU A 86 17.21 9.28 -9.74
N THR A 87 17.63 8.22 -10.44
CA THR A 87 18.84 8.22 -11.27
C THR A 87 18.59 8.68 -12.72
N GLY A 88 17.33 8.87 -13.12
CA GLY A 88 16.97 9.26 -14.48
C GLY A 88 17.15 8.13 -15.52
N GLN A 89 17.16 6.88 -15.08
CA GLN A 89 17.27 5.69 -15.93
C GLN A 89 15.91 5.35 -16.55
N TRP A 90 15.45 6.14 -17.52
CA TRP A 90 14.09 6.09 -18.05
C TRP A 90 13.68 4.75 -18.66
N MET A 91 14.61 4.03 -19.27
CA MET A 91 14.34 2.69 -19.81
C MET A 91 14.06 1.70 -18.66
N ALA A 92 14.88 1.73 -17.61
CA ALA A 92 14.68 0.90 -16.42
C ALA A 92 13.36 1.30 -15.68
N ALA A 93 13.06 2.60 -15.61
CA ALA A 93 11.80 3.10 -15.07
C ALA A 93 10.60 2.56 -15.86
N GLY A 94 10.66 2.56 -17.20
CA GLY A 94 9.61 2.00 -18.06
C GLY A 94 9.39 0.50 -17.81
N GLN A 95 10.47 -0.28 -17.66
CA GLN A 95 10.39 -1.70 -17.34
C GLN A 95 9.82 -1.95 -15.93
N ALA A 96 10.23 -1.15 -14.94
CA ALA A 96 9.70 -1.23 -13.59
C ALA A 96 8.20 -0.88 -13.54
N LEU A 97 7.79 0.16 -14.24
CA LEU A 97 6.37 0.54 -14.37
C LEU A 97 5.54 -0.56 -15.06
N ALA A 98 6.07 -1.21 -16.10
CA ALA A 98 5.39 -2.32 -16.76
C ALA A 98 5.18 -3.51 -15.79
N ARG A 99 6.20 -3.85 -14.97
CA ARG A 99 6.06 -4.86 -13.92
C ARG A 99 5.03 -4.47 -12.86
N ALA A 100 5.06 -3.22 -12.38
CA ALA A 100 4.08 -2.71 -11.42
C ALA A 100 2.65 -2.82 -11.94
N ARG A 101 2.41 -2.45 -13.21
CA ARG A 101 1.10 -2.57 -13.86
C ARG A 101 0.65 -4.03 -13.99
N LYS A 102 1.54 -4.93 -14.37
CA LYS A 102 1.25 -6.37 -14.44
C LYS A 102 0.87 -6.92 -13.05
N ALA A 103 1.65 -6.57 -12.02
CA ALA A 103 1.35 -6.96 -10.64
C ALA A 103 0.00 -6.40 -10.17
N ALA A 104 -0.30 -5.13 -10.46
CA ALA A 104 -1.57 -4.50 -10.12
C ALA A 104 -2.78 -5.18 -10.75
N HIS A 105 -2.68 -5.69 -11.99
CA HIS A 105 -3.73 -6.52 -12.58
C HIS A 105 -4.00 -7.80 -11.79
N SER A 106 -2.95 -8.40 -11.23
CA SER A 106 -3.06 -9.60 -10.41
C SER A 106 -3.56 -9.33 -8.99
N VAL A 107 -3.76 -8.07 -8.59
CA VAL A 107 -4.37 -7.70 -7.30
C VAL A 107 -5.90 -7.84 -7.34
N ALA A 108 -6.55 -7.61 -8.50
CA ALA A 108 -8.01 -7.65 -8.60
C ALA A 108 -8.65 -8.93 -8.06
N PRO A 109 -8.14 -10.15 -8.37
CA PRO A 109 -8.70 -11.40 -7.85
C PRO A 109 -8.43 -11.66 -6.36
N LEU A 110 -7.67 -10.81 -5.67
CA LEU A 110 -7.35 -10.98 -4.25
C LEU A 110 -8.46 -10.47 -3.31
N GLU A 111 -9.55 -9.93 -3.83
CA GLU A 111 -10.65 -9.35 -3.06
C GLU A 111 -11.17 -10.29 -1.96
N SER A 112 -11.58 -11.50 -2.34
CA SER A 112 -12.09 -12.48 -1.38
C SER A 112 -11.03 -12.86 -0.34
N ALA A 113 -9.80 -13.11 -0.77
CA ALA A 113 -8.69 -13.44 0.12
C ALA A 113 -8.35 -12.29 1.09
N PHE A 114 -8.47 -11.04 0.62
CA PHE A 114 -8.27 -9.85 1.45
C PHE A 114 -9.30 -9.76 2.58
N VAL A 115 -10.59 -9.99 2.26
CA VAL A 115 -11.68 -10.01 3.26
C VAL A 115 -11.51 -11.20 4.21
N GLU A 116 -11.20 -12.39 3.71
CA GLU A 116 -10.90 -13.57 4.52
C GLU A 116 -9.70 -13.33 5.45
N ALA A 117 -8.74 -12.51 5.03
CA ALA A 117 -7.61 -12.11 5.84
C ALA A 117 -7.98 -11.08 6.94
N GLY A 118 -9.23 -10.60 6.97
CA GLY A 118 -9.72 -9.61 7.95
C GLY A 118 -9.67 -8.17 7.45
N GLY A 119 -9.41 -7.96 6.16
CA GLY A 119 -9.47 -6.65 5.54
C GLY A 119 -10.91 -6.21 5.24
N GLU A 120 -11.14 -4.90 5.26
CA GLU A 120 -12.44 -4.33 4.88
C GLU A 120 -12.54 -4.18 3.36
N LEU A 121 -13.64 -4.64 2.77
CA LEU A 121 -13.89 -4.58 1.33
C LEU A 121 -13.78 -3.14 0.77
N ARG A 122 -14.30 -2.17 1.51
CA ARG A 122 -14.21 -0.75 1.14
C ARG A 122 -12.74 -0.29 1.03
N HIS A 123 -11.90 -0.66 1.99
CA HIS A 123 -10.47 -0.36 1.97
C HIS A 123 -9.77 -1.00 0.76
N PHE A 124 -10.12 -2.25 0.43
CA PHE A 124 -9.56 -2.91 -0.75
C PHE A 124 -9.83 -2.12 -2.03
N PHE A 125 -11.09 -1.74 -2.26
CA PHE A 125 -11.44 -0.99 -3.47
C PHE A 125 -10.82 0.40 -3.49
N GLN A 126 -10.76 1.09 -2.35
CA GLN A 126 -10.13 2.40 -2.26
C GLN A 126 -8.63 2.30 -2.58
N ALA A 127 -7.89 1.44 -1.90
CA ALA A 127 -6.45 1.27 -2.13
C ALA A 127 -6.14 0.82 -3.57
N ARG A 128 -6.98 -0.04 -4.17
CA ARG A 128 -6.85 -0.45 -5.56
C ARG A 128 -7.12 0.69 -6.54
N ASN A 129 -8.13 1.52 -6.31
CA ASN A 129 -8.42 2.67 -7.18
C ASN A 129 -7.31 3.71 -7.09
N ASP A 130 -6.81 4.00 -5.89
CA ASP A 130 -5.67 4.88 -5.66
C ASP A 130 -4.41 4.33 -6.36
N LEU A 131 -4.16 3.02 -6.28
CA LEU A 131 -3.07 2.36 -7.00
C LEU A 131 -3.15 2.60 -8.52
N VAL A 132 -4.35 2.50 -9.10
CA VAL A 132 -4.54 2.78 -10.53
C VAL A 132 -4.22 4.24 -10.86
N ALA A 133 -4.65 5.18 -10.02
CA ALA A 133 -4.32 6.60 -10.18
C ALA A 133 -2.80 6.84 -10.10
N ASP A 134 -2.13 6.27 -9.10
CA ASP A 134 -0.69 6.39 -8.91
C ASP A 134 0.11 5.78 -10.10
N LEU A 135 -0.37 4.69 -10.70
CA LEU A 135 0.21 4.09 -11.91
C LEU A 135 0.02 4.97 -13.16
N ILE A 136 -1.08 5.71 -13.24
CA ILE A 136 -1.32 6.70 -14.31
C ILE A 136 -0.36 7.88 -14.12
N GLU A 137 -0.21 8.38 -12.90
CA GLU A 137 0.75 9.44 -12.57
C GLU A 137 2.18 9.03 -12.93
N ALA A 138 2.60 7.82 -12.54
CA ALA A 138 3.92 7.30 -12.90
C ALA A 138 4.12 7.22 -14.42
N LYS A 139 3.09 6.82 -15.17
CA LYS A 139 3.13 6.81 -16.64
C LYS A 139 3.31 8.21 -17.22
N THR A 140 2.58 9.18 -16.68
CA THR A 140 2.69 10.59 -17.10
C THR A 140 4.07 11.16 -16.76
N ALA A 141 4.56 10.92 -15.53
CA ALA A 141 5.91 11.32 -15.11
C ALA A 141 7.01 10.71 -16.01
N LEU A 142 6.83 9.44 -16.44
CA LEU A 142 7.74 8.77 -17.36
C LEU A 142 7.74 9.46 -18.74
N SER A 143 6.55 9.84 -19.26
CA SER A 143 6.43 10.45 -20.59
C SER A 143 7.09 11.82 -20.66
N VAL A 144 7.01 12.62 -19.59
CA VAL A 144 7.65 13.94 -19.51
C VAL A 144 9.06 13.89 -18.89
N LYS A 145 9.52 12.70 -18.50
CA LYS A 145 10.83 12.47 -17.87
C LYS A 145 11.05 13.32 -16.63
N ASP A 146 9.99 13.49 -15.80
CA ASP A 146 10.06 14.22 -14.55
C ASP A 146 10.47 13.26 -13.41
N ARG A 147 11.72 13.43 -12.94
CA ARG A 147 12.30 12.59 -11.89
C ARG A 147 11.58 12.76 -10.56
N ARG A 148 11.20 14.00 -10.21
CA ARG A 148 10.56 14.31 -8.94
C ARG A 148 9.16 13.70 -8.88
N TRP A 149 8.40 13.88 -9.93
CA TRP A 149 7.07 13.30 -10.04
C TRP A 149 7.11 11.77 -10.06
N MET A 150 8.05 11.18 -10.83
CA MET A 150 8.27 9.72 -10.85
C MET A 150 8.58 9.16 -9.47
N SER A 151 9.49 9.79 -8.72
CA SER A 151 9.83 9.36 -7.36
C SER A 151 8.63 9.46 -6.42
N SER A 152 7.80 10.50 -6.57
CA SER A 152 6.57 10.64 -5.79
C SER A 152 5.58 9.52 -6.08
N ALA A 153 5.28 9.28 -7.35
CA ALA A 153 4.37 8.21 -7.76
C ALA A 153 4.86 6.82 -7.31
N ALA A 154 6.18 6.55 -7.43
CA ALA A 154 6.77 5.29 -6.98
C ALA A 154 6.58 5.04 -5.48
N VAL A 155 6.75 6.08 -4.64
CA VAL A 155 6.51 5.99 -3.19
C VAL A 155 5.04 5.72 -2.89
N GLN A 156 4.10 6.34 -3.61
CA GLN A 156 2.67 6.08 -3.44
C GLN A 156 2.29 4.65 -3.85
N ILE A 157 2.77 4.16 -5.00
CA ILE A 157 2.56 2.76 -5.43
C ILE A 157 3.04 1.79 -4.35
N ALA A 158 4.22 2.03 -3.75
CA ALA A 158 4.72 1.20 -2.66
C ALA A 158 3.84 1.28 -1.40
N ALA A 159 3.30 2.47 -1.08
CA ALA A 159 2.36 2.64 0.03
C ALA A 159 1.08 1.82 -0.19
N ARG A 160 0.50 1.85 -1.41
CA ARG A 160 -0.68 1.05 -1.75
C ARG A 160 -0.41 -0.46 -1.68
N ALA A 161 0.79 -0.90 -2.11
CA ALA A 161 1.20 -2.29 -1.92
C ALA A 161 1.23 -2.69 -0.44
N GLY A 162 1.75 -1.82 0.43
CA GLY A 162 1.75 -2.00 1.88
C GLY A 162 0.33 -2.07 2.47
N GLU A 163 -0.55 -1.13 2.14
CA GLU A 163 -1.94 -1.10 2.58
C GLU A 163 -2.69 -2.38 2.20
N LEU A 164 -2.55 -2.82 0.94
CA LEU A 164 -3.16 -4.06 0.45
C LEU A 164 -2.55 -5.32 1.06
N SER A 165 -1.31 -5.26 1.55
CA SER A 165 -0.64 -6.38 2.22
C SER A 165 -1.01 -6.52 3.70
N GLN A 166 -1.53 -5.45 4.31
CA GLN A 166 -1.75 -5.33 5.76
C GLN A 166 -2.57 -6.48 6.38
N PRO A 167 -3.75 -6.90 5.83
CA PRO A 167 -4.53 -7.98 6.42
C PRO A 167 -3.81 -9.32 6.37
N PHE A 168 -3.08 -9.61 5.30
CA PHE A 168 -2.29 -10.84 5.17
C PHE A 168 -1.12 -10.85 6.17
N SER A 169 -0.50 -9.70 6.37
CA SER A 169 0.61 -9.52 7.30
C SER A 169 0.16 -9.63 8.77
N ALA A 170 -1.00 -9.08 9.10
CA ALA A 170 -1.57 -9.14 10.45
C ALA A 170 -1.82 -10.59 10.93
N ARG A 171 -2.12 -11.51 10.01
CA ARG A 171 -2.23 -12.96 10.32
C ARG A 171 -0.88 -13.62 10.58
N SER A 172 0.18 -13.10 9.99
CA SER A 172 1.53 -13.67 10.13
C SER A 172 2.26 -13.20 11.40
N GLY A 173 1.78 -12.11 12.02
CA GLY A 173 2.36 -11.53 13.24
C GLY A 173 1.98 -10.05 13.35
N ALA A 174 1.59 -9.61 14.53
CA ALA A 174 1.10 -8.25 14.79
C ALA A 174 2.10 -7.13 14.44
N LEU A 175 3.39 -7.46 14.26
CA LEU A 175 4.46 -6.48 14.04
C LEU A 175 4.64 -6.07 12.57
N LEU A 176 4.15 -6.87 11.61
CA LEU A 176 4.36 -6.60 10.18
C LEU A 176 3.77 -5.27 9.70
N PRO A 177 2.55 -4.86 10.09
CA PRO A 177 1.99 -3.58 9.67
C PRO A 177 2.84 -2.38 10.11
N GLN A 178 3.38 -2.42 11.33
CA GLN A 178 4.25 -1.37 11.86
C GLN A 178 5.58 -1.32 11.10
N VAL A 179 6.15 -2.48 10.77
CA VAL A 179 7.39 -2.58 9.99
C VAL A 179 7.19 -2.07 8.57
N GLU A 180 6.05 -2.33 7.91
CA GLU A 180 5.70 -1.74 6.61
C GLU A 180 5.59 -0.22 6.69
N SER A 181 5.03 0.31 7.78
CA SER A 181 4.97 1.75 8.02
C SER A 181 6.38 2.35 8.19
N LEU A 182 7.32 1.66 8.86
CA LEU A 182 8.72 2.08 8.93
C LEU A 182 9.38 2.11 7.54
N LEU A 183 9.13 1.12 6.69
CA LEU A 183 9.62 1.10 5.31
C LEU A 183 9.09 2.28 4.50
N TYR A 184 7.81 2.58 4.62
CA TYR A 184 7.22 3.75 3.97
C TYR A 184 7.89 5.05 4.42
N LEU A 185 8.10 5.23 5.72
CA LEU A 185 8.76 6.41 6.27
C LEU A 185 10.22 6.53 5.81
N ALA A 186 10.96 5.42 5.75
CA ALA A 186 12.32 5.40 5.20
C ALA A 186 12.35 5.83 3.72
N ARG A 187 11.37 5.42 2.91
CA ARG A 187 11.22 5.86 1.51
C ARG A 187 10.89 7.36 1.43
N ARG A 188 10.01 7.86 2.31
CA ARG A 188 9.71 9.30 2.39
C ARG A 188 10.96 10.12 2.73
N MET A 189 11.74 9.67 3.71
CA MET A 189 13.02 10.32 4.08
C MET A 189 13.99 10.33 2.90
N ARG A 190 14.16 9.20 2.21
CA ARG A 190 15.01 9.09 1.02
C ARG A 190 14.61 10.10 -0.06
N ARG A 191 13.33 10.15 -0.41
CA ARG A 191 12.79 11.08 -1.39
C ARG A 191 13.05 12.53 -0.98
N ALA A 192 12.73 12.87 0.27
CA ALA A 192 12.90 14.23 0.79
C ALA A 192 14.37 14.68 0.73
N LEU A 193 15.30 13.79 1.08
CA LEU A 193 16.73 14.05 0.99
C LEU A 193 17.19 14.32 -0.44
N VAL A 194 16.81 13.47 -1.40
CA VAL A 194 17.19 13.63 -2.81
C VAL A 194 16.67 14.93 -3.39
N TRP A 195 15.48 15.38 -2.96
CA TRP A 195 14.85 16.60 -3.45
C TRP A 195 15.10 17.83 -2.58
N ARG A 196 15.98 17.71 -1.56
CA ARG A 196 16.31 18.81 -0.61
C ARG A 196 15.07 19.40 0.07
N ASP A 197 14.11 18.51 0.40
CA ASP A 197 12.91 18.84 1.17
C ASP A 197 13.21 18.62 2.66
N ASP A 198 13.86 19.59 3.30
CA ASP A 198 14.29 19.48 4.69
C ASP A 198 13.11 19.39 5.67
N ILE A 199 11.97 19.99 5.34
CA ILE A 199 10.76 19.92 6.17
C ILE A 199 10.16 18.52 6.08
N GLY A 200 9.97 18.00 4.87
CA GLY A 200 9.46 16.65 4.65
C GLY A 200 10.39 15.59 5.23
N PHE A 201 11.71 15.81 5.16
CA PHE A 201 12.69 14.91 5.76
C PHE A 201 12.54 14.83 7.28
N ARG A 202 12.55 15.98 7.97
CA ARG A 202 12.39 16.03 9.44
C ARG A 202 11.09 15.43 9.90
N SER A 203 9.98 15.79 9.24
CA SER A 203 8.68 15.20 9.54
C SER A 203 8.70 13.67 9.45
N ALA A 204 9.22 13.10 8.35
CA ALA A 204 9.30 11.65 8.18
C ALA A 204 10.26 10.99 9.19
N GLN A 205 11.35 11.67 9.57
CA GLN A 205 12.30 11.20 10.59
C GLN A 205 11.66 11.15 11.99
N ASP A 206 10.90 12.17 12.36
CA ASP A 206 10.23 12.23 13.66
C ASP A 206 9.11 11.19 13.76
N ASP A 207 8.35 10.99 12.68
CA ASP A 207 7.35 9.93 12.58
C ASP A 207 8.01 8.55 12.70
N PHE A 208 9.16 8.34 12.04
CA PHE A 208 9.91 7.10 12.12
C PHE A 208 10.40 6.83 13.55
N LYS A 209 10.99 7.82 14.21
CA LYS A 209 11.48 7.70 15.59
C LYS A 209 10.35 7.36 16.56
N ARG A 210 9.19 8.00 16.43
CA ARG A 210 8.00 7.71 17.27
C ARG A 210 7.53 6.27 17.07
N LEU A 211 7.35 5.86 15.81
CA LEU A 211 6.90 4.51 15.50
C LEU A 211 7.91 3.45 15.96
N TRP A 212 9.21 3.70 15.73
CA TRP A 212 10.27 2.79 16.16
C TRP A 212 10.31 2.64 17.69
N SER A 213 10.19 3.75 18.43
CA SER A 213 10.19 3.70 19.90
C SER A 213 9.02 2.89 20.46
N ALA A 214 7.84 2.98 19.84
CA ALA A 214 6.69 2.16 20.20
C ALA A 214 6.92 0.68 19.87
N LEU A 215 7.41 0.39 18.66
CA LEU A 215 7.60 -0.98 18.17
C LEU A 215 8.72 -1.72 18.90
N LYS A 216 9.78 -1.02 19.28
CA LYS A 216 10.96 -1.62 19.94
C LYS A 216 10.59 -2.39 21.22
N GLY A 217 9.59 -1.89 21.96
CA GLY A 217 9.07 -2.59 23.17
C GLY A 217 8.38 -3.92 22.85
N GLU A 218 7.80 -4.04 21.66
CA GLU A 218 7.08 -5.24 21.21
C GLU A 218 8.04 -6.27 20.59
N LEU A 219 9.27 -5.87 20.25
CA LEU A 219 10.29 -6.70 19.61
C LEU A 219 11.16 -7.50 20.60
N ALA A 220 10.67 -7.78 21.81
CA ALA A 220 11.43 -8.51 22.84
C ALA A 220 11.90 -9.91 22.37
N SER A 221 11.21 -10.52 21.40
CA SER A 221 11.57 -11.81 20.78
C SER A 221 12.49 -11.68 19.56
N ALA A 222 12.75 -10.46 19.09
CA ALA A 222 13.62 -10.26 17.93
C ALA A 222 15.10 -10.45 18.31
N PRO A 223 15.94 -10.95 17.41
CA PRO A 223 17.37 -11.01 17.63
C PRO A 223 17.92 -9.62 17.98
N PRO A 224 18.63 -9.46 19.10
CA PRO A 224 19.10 -8.15 19.59
C PRO A 224 19.95 -7.41 18.57
N ASP A 225 20.67 -8.15 17.71
CA ASP A 225 21.48 -7.56 16.66
C ASP A 225 20.67 -6.77 15.65
N ARG A 226 19.47 -7.23 15.29
CA ARG A 226 18.60 -6.53 14.32
C ARG A 226 18.06 -5.22 14.88
N VAL A 227 17.70 -5.21 16.15
CA VAL A 227 17.28 -4.00 16.88
C VAL A 227 18.42 -3.01 16.92
N ARG A 228 19.64 -3.48 17.29
CA ARG A 228 20.84 -2.64 17.35
C ARG A 228 21.22 -2.04 16.00
N VAL A 229 21.21 -2.83 14.92
CA VAL A 229 21.52 -2.33 13.55
C VAL A 229 20.59 -1.19 13.15
N LEU A 230 19.32 -1.25 13.55
CA LEU A 230 18.35 -0.20 13.24
C LEU A 230 18.55 1.03 14.13
N ASP A 231 18.86 0.85 15.41
CA ASP A 231 19.24 1.94 16.32
C ASP A 231 20.49 2.68 15.80
N ASP A 232 21.53 1.94 15.43
CA ASP A 232 22.77 2.51 14.90
C ASP A 232 22.55 3.27 13.59
N ALA A 233 21.68 2.76 12.70
CA ALA A 233 21.29 3.44 11.48
C ALA A 233 20.55 4.75 11.74
N LEU A 234 19.67 4.78 12.75
CA LEU A 234 18.95 6.00 13.17
C LEU A 234 19.90 7.05 13.77
N VAL A 235 20.85 6.63 14.58
CA VAL A 235 21.89 7.52 15.14
C VAL A 235 22.73 8.12 14.01
N SER A 236 23.14 7.32 13.03
CA SER A 236 23.90 7.79 11.86
C SER A 236 23.16 8.88 11.09
N ILE A 237 21.87 8.69 10.82
CA ILE A 237 21.03 9.68 10.12
C ILE A 237 20.84 10.97 10.93
N SER A 238 20.87 10.89 12.25
CA SER A 238 20.74 12.07 13.12
C SER A 238 22.01 12.89 13.17
N SER A 239 23.17 12.28 12.96
CA SER A 239 24.49 12.92 13.01
C SER A 239 24.98 13.40 11.64
N SER A 240 24.70 12.64 10.57
CA SER A 240 25.11 13.01 9.21
C SER A 240 24.06 12.48 8.22
N THR A 241 23.29 13.38 7.62
CA THR A 241 22.23 12.97 6.70
C THR A 241 22.79 12.73 5.30
N SER A 242 23.09 11.48 4.96
CA SER A 242 23.53 11.09 3.63
C SER A 242 22.56 10.06 3.00
N THR A 243 22.59 9.99 1.67
CA THR A 243 21.83 8.94 0.94
C THR A 243 22.29 7.53 1.33
N ALA A 244 23.58 7.36 1.69
CA ALA A 244 24.12 6.09 2.14
C ALA A 244 23.51 5.67 3.50
N ASP A 245 23.35 6.61 4.43
CA ASP A 245 22.74 6.34 5.74
C ASP A 245 21.27 5.95 5.61
N ILE A 246 20.52 6.63 4.73
CA ILE A 246 19.13 6.25 4.44
C ILE A 246 19.03 4.86 3.81
N ARG A 247 19.96 4.48 2.93
CA ARG A 247 20.00 3.12 2.38
C ARG A 247 20.30 2.07 3.45
N ARG A 248 21.18 2.37 4.41
CA ARG A 248 21.46 1.49 5.56
C ARG A 248 20.21 1.32 6.42
N LEU A 249 19.53 2.43 6.74
CA LEU A 249 18.26 2.39 7.48
C LEU A 249 17.23 1.53 6.75
N TYR A 250 17.05 1.75 5.46
CA TYR A 250 16.11 0.98 4.64
C TYR A 250 16.44 -0.53 4.66
N ALA A 251 17.72 -0.89 4.50
CA ALA A 251 18.18 -2.28 4.56
C ALA A 251 17.93 -2.90 5.96
N ALA A 252 18.15 -2.15 7.03
CA ALA A 252 17.88 -2.62 8.39
C ALA A 252 16.38 -2.89 8.62
N VAL A 253 15.51 -2.02 8.12
CA VAL A 253 14.05 -2.23 8.20
C VAL A 253 13.60 -3.42 7.34
N GLN A 254 14.22 -3.64 6.17
CA GLN A 254 13.95 -4.84 5.36
C GLN A 254 14.32 -6.14 6.09
N GLN A 255 15.47 -6.17 6.76
CA GLN A 255 15.85 -7.33 7.58
C GLN A 255 14.88 -7.59 8.74
N LEU A 256 14.34 -6.52 9.34
CA LEU A 256 13.31 -6.63 10.37
C LEU A 256 12.00 -7.15 9.78
N ARG A 257 11.62 -6.72 8.59
CA ARG A 257 10.45 -7.20 7.84
C ARG A 257 10.54 -8.70 7.56
N ASP A 258 11.71 -9.16 7.08
CA ASP A 258 11.92 -10.57 6.76
C ASP A 258 11.82 -11.43 8.03
N PHE A 259 12.31 -10.94 9.16
CA PHE A 259 12.15 -11.59 10.45
C PHE A 259 10.68 -11.61 10.88
N ALA A 260 9.99 -10.48 10.85
CA ALA A 260 8.59 -10.39 11.26
C ALA A 260 7.67 -11.20 10.32
N GLY A 261 8.06 -11.43 9.07
CA GLY A 261 7.36 -12.27 8.10
C GLY A 261 7.68 -13.76 8.19
N GLY A 262 8.53 -14.18 9.14
CA GLY A 262 8.89 -15.60 9.32
C GLY A 262 9.78 -16.16 8.20
N ARG A 263 10.60 -15.32 7.53
CA ARG A 263 11.55 -15.69 6.47
C ARG A 263 12.97 -15.76 6.98
#